data_c0786d6538993194bb80e3304df0c1fa
#
_entry.id   c0786d6538993194bb80e3304df0c1fa
#
_cell.length_a   1.000
_cell.length_b   1.000
_cell.length_c   1.000
_cell.angle_alpha   90.00
_cell.angle_beta   90.00
_cell.angle_gamma   90.00
#
_symmetry.space_group_name_H-M   'P 1'
#
loop_
_entity.id
_entity.type
_entity.pdbx_description
1 polymer ?
#
loop_
_entity_poly.entity_id
_entity_poly.type
_entity_poly.pdbx_seq_one_letter_code
_entity_poly.pdbx_strand_id
1 'polypeptide(L)'
;MTLTVMPKYDAYKDSGVEWLGEIPVDWNIKPGLVAFSENKRSNKGMKQDVVLSLSYGKIIIKPADKLVGLVPESFETYQIVAPDDIIIRCTDLQNDQTSLRTGLANDHGIITSAYLNLKVKGLYSARYLHYYLHALDTTKVIYRFGSGLRQNLSYLDFKRLPVFDISWETQAAIANFLDTKTAQIDEAIAIKEQQIALLNERKQILIQQAVTQGLDPTVPMKDS
;
A
#
# COMPACT_ATOMS: atom_id res chain seq x y z
N MET A 1 -5.69 15.65 17.63
CA MET A 1 -6.44 14.44 17.28
C MET A 1 -6.41 13.51 18.47
N THR A 2 -7.54 13.26 19.11
CA THR A 2 -7.65 12.24 20.16
C THR A 2 -7.61 10.89 19.46
N LEU A 3 -6.62 10.06 19.76
CA LEU A 3 -6.61 8.66 19.33
C LEU A 3 -7.91 8.03 19.87
N THR A 4 -8.82 7.72 18.96
CA THR A 4 -10.08 7.05 19.33
C THR A 4 -9.67 5.67 19.85
N VAL A 5 -9.86 5.46 21.16
CA VAL A 5 -9.66 4.14 21.76
C VAL A 5 -10.64 3.19 21.08
N MET A 6 -10.11 2.22 20.35
CA MET A 6 -10.97 1.19 19.76
C MET A 6 -11.65 0.37 20.86
N PRO A 7 -12.94 0.04 20.72
CA PRO A 7 -13.59 -0.87 21.65
C PRO A 7 -12.83 -2.21 21.63
N LYS A 8 -12.58 -2.75 22.80
CA LYS A 8 -11.97 -4.07 22.95
C LYS A 8 -13.05 -5.14 22.86
N TYR A 9 -12.66 -6.32 22.41
CA TYR A 9 -13.50 -7.52 22.51
C TYR A 9 -13.57 -7.98 23.99
N ASP A 10 -14.62 -8.68 24.34
CA ASP A 10 -14.88 -9.11 25.72
C ASP A 10 -13.81 -10.12 26.22
N ALA A 11 -13.29 -10.96 25.33
CA ALA A 11 -12.27 -11.96 25.67
C ALA A 11 -11.30 -12.21 24.51
N TYR A 12 -10.10 -12.62 24.87
CA TYR A 12 -9.01 -12.93 23.94
C TYR A 12 -8.46 -14.33 24.25
N LYS A 13 -7.88 -14.96 23.24
CA LYS A 13 -7.14 -16.22 23.32
C LYS A 13 -5.81 -16.12 22.58
N ASP A 14 -4.83 -16.91 22.98
CA ASP A 14 -3.58 -17.06 22.24
C ASP A 14 -3.89 -17.59 20.82
N SER A 15 -3.32 -16.93 19.82
CA SER A 15 -3.46 -17.35 18.42
C SER A 15 -2.66 -18.59 18.07
N GLY A 16 -1.68 -18.99 18.89
CA GLY A 16 -0.69 -20.00 18.56
C GLY A 16 0.34 -19.55 17.51
N VAL A 17 0.33 -18.27 17.13
CA VAL A 17 1.24 -17.66 16.16
C VAL A 17 1.97 -16.50 16.83
N GLU A 18 3.27 -16.66 17.09
CA GLU A 18 4.10 -15.74 17.88
C GLU A 18 3.91 -14.24 17.52
N TRP A 19 3.90 -13.92 16.24
CA TRP A 19 3.82 -12.52 15.78
C TRP A 19 2.38 -11.98 15.73
N LEU A 20 1.35 -12.82 15.88
CA LEU A 20 -0.04 -12.39 16.01
C LEU A 20 -0.42 -12.11 17.47
N GLY A 21 0.17 -12.85 18.42
CA GLY A 21 -0.16 -12.78 19.82
C GLY A 21 -1.59 -13.21 20.13
N GLU A 22 -2.29 -12.45 20.94
CA GLU A 22 -3.68 -12.74 21.33
C GLU A 22 -4.67 -12.22 20.26
N ILE A 23 -5.72 -12.99 20.03
CA ILE A 23 -6.81 -12.69 19.11
C ILE A 23 -8.16 -12.80 19.84
N PRO A 24 -9.24 -12.14 19.37
CA PRO A 24 -10.57 -12.31 19.93
C PRO A 24 -10.97 -13.80 19.99
N VAL A 25 -11.62 -14.22 21.07
CA VAL A 25 -11.92 -15.62 21.34
C VAL A 25 -12.72 -16.29 20.23
N ASP A 26 -13.60 -15.53 19.55
CA ASP A 26 -14.46 -16.02 18.47
C ASP A 26 -13.76 -16.08 17.10
N TRP A 27 -12.53 -15.55 17.01
CA TRP A 27 -11.79 -15.58 15.76
C TRP A 27 -11.06 -16.91 15.60
N ASN A 28 -11.06 -17.42 14.37
CA ASN A 28 -10.30 -18.62 14.01
C ASN A 28 -9.22 -18.27 13.00
N ILE A 29 -8.22 -19.14 12.92
CA ILE A 29 -7.12 -19.00 11.96
C ILE A 29 -7.18 -20.17 11.00
N LYS A 30 -7.02 -19.88 9.71
CA LYS A 30 -6.88 -20.83 8.61
C LYS A 30 -5.64 -20.54 7.79
N PRO A 31 -5.10 -21.53 7.08
CA PRO A 31 -4.00 -21.29 6.15
C PRO A 31 -4.47 -20.42 4.98
N GLY A 32 -3.62 -19.55 4.48
CA GLY A 32 -3.93 -18.60 3.41
C GLY A 32 -4.39 -19.20 2.09
N LEU A 33 -4.17 -20.52 1.91
CA LEU A 33 -4.69 -21.26 0.74
C LEU A 33 -6.22 -21.18 0.61
N VAL A 34 -6.96 -20.93 1.70
CA VAL A 34 -8.42 -20.75 1.66
C VAL A 34 -8.82 -19.36 1.16
N ALA A 35 -7.97 -18.37 1.41
CA ALA A 35 -8.23 -16.97 1.07
C ALA A 35 -7.61 -16.54 -0.27
N PHE A 36 -6.48 -17.15 -0.66
CA PHE A 36 -5.71 -16.74 -1.83
C PHE A 36 -5.56 -17.84 -2.88
N SER A 37 -5.50 -17.43 -4.13
CA SER A 37 -4.98 -18.23 -5.23
C SER A 37 -4.00 -17.38 -6.05
N GLU A 38 -2.95 -18.02 -6.58
CA GLU A 38 -2.04 -17.34 -7.51
C GLU A 38 -2.76 -17.11 -8.83
N ASN A 39 -2.72 -15.88 -9.29
CA ASN A 39 -3.25 -15.50 -10.59
C ASN A 39 -2.09 -15.46 -11.60
N LYS A 40 -2.22 -16.22 -12.69
CA LYS A 40 -1.21 -16.32 -13.78
C LYS A 40 -1.78 -15.98 -15.15
N ARG A 41 -2.71 -15.00 -15.20
CA ARG A 41 -3.28 -14.57 -16.47
C ARG A 41 -2.23 -13.85 -17.31
N SER A 42 -1.72 -14.51 -18.35
CA SER A 42 -0.73 -13.96 -19.29
C SER A 42 -1.38 -12.95 -20.23
N ASN A 43 -0.65 -11.87 -20.56
CA ASN A 43 -1.02 -10.90 -21.57
C ASN A 43 -0.58 -11.33 -22.98
N LYS A 44 -0.30 -12.61 -23.23
CA LYS A 44 0.07 -13.13 -24.54
C LYS A 44 -0.99 -12.75 -25.58
N GLY A 45 -0.55 -12.17 -26.69
CA GLY A 45 -1.42 -11.60 -27.72
C GLY A 45 -1.90 -10.19 -27.40
N MET A 46 -1.26 -9.47 -26.48
CA MET A 46 -1.53 -8.05 -26.14
C MET A 46 -3.00 -7.77 -25.88
N LYS A 47 -3.62 -8.58 -25.00
CA LYS A 47 -5.06 -8.49 -24.65
C LYS A 47 -5.42 -7.22 -23.88
N GLN A 48 -4.44 -6.63 -23.22
CA GLN A 48 -4.55 -5.41 -22.41
C GLN A 48 -3.28 -4.57 -22.64
N ASP A 49 -3.44 -3.25 -22.58
CA ASP A 49 -2.39 -2.25 -22.83
C ASP A 49 -2.24 -1.24 -21.69
N VAL A 50 -3.20 -1.16 -20.77
CA VAL A 50 -3.14 -0.27 -19.60
C VAL A 50 -2.09 -0.78 -18.62
N VAL A 51 -0.95 -0.10 -18.55
CA VAL A 51 0.16 -0.49 -17.67
C VAL A 51 -0.09 0.01 -16.26
N LEU A 52 -0.07 -0.92 -15.32
CA LEU A 52 -0.17 -0.65 -13.88
C LEU A 52 1.21 -0.69 -13.22
N SER A 53 1.35 0.04 -12.13
CA SER A 53 2.56 0.09 -11.32
C SER A 53 2.23 0.05 -9.84
N LEU A 54 3.01 -0.69 -9.07
CA LEU A 54 2.99 -0.63 -7.61
C LEU A 54 3.88 0.55 -7.17
N SER A 55 3.26 1.57 -6.62
CA SER A 55 3.90 2.80 -6.18
C SER A 55 3.44 3.15 -4.77
N TYR A 56 4.38 3.19 -3.82
CA TYR A 56 4.10 3.54 -2.42
C TYR A 56 2.89 2.80 -1.81
N GLY A 57 2.79 1.49 -2.07
CA GLY A 57 1.69 0.65 -1.56
C GLY A 57 0.35 0.80 -2.28
N LYS A 58 0.31 1.53 -3.38
CA LYS A 58 -0.88 1.72 -4.23
C LYS A 58 -0.62 1.17 -5.63
N ILE A 59 -1.65 0.58 -6.24
CA ILE A 59 -1.61 0.25 -7.67
C ILE A 59 -2.15 1.47 -8.42
N ILE A 60 -1.34 2.01 -9.32
CA ILE A 60 -1.67 3.18 -10.13
C ILE A 60 -1.54 2.88 -11.61
N ILE A 61 -2.35 3.52 -12.43
CA ILE A 61 -2.17 3.53 -13.89
C ILE A 61 -0.92 4.35 -14.20
N LYS A 62 0.04 3.75 -14.89
CA LYS A 62 1.26 4.44 -15.29
C LYS A 62 0.98 5.30 -16.53
N PRO A 63 1.16 6.62 -16.48
CA PRO A 63 0.96 7.50 -17.62
C PRO A 63 1.84 7.12 -18.81
N ALA A 64 1.33 7.25 -20.03
CA ALA A 64 2.04 6.85 -21.25
C ALA A 64 3.37 7.60 -21.45
N ASP A 65 3.43 8.88 -21.06
CA ASP A 65 4.64 9.71 -21.09
C ASP A 65 5.72 9.27 -20.11
N LYS A 66 5.33 8.50 -19.07
CA LYS A 66 6.24 7.90 -18.08
C LYS A 66 6.61 6.46 -18.38
N LEU A 67 6.16 5.92 -19.52
CA LEU A 67 6.59 4.62 -20.03
C LEU A 67 7.97 4.75 -20.74
N VAL A 68 8.95 5.37 -20.07
CA VAL A 68 10.33 5.56 -20.56
C VAL A 68 11.31 4.71 -19.76
N GLY A 69 12.44 4.37 -20.35
CA GLY A 69 13.49 3.56 -19.73
C GLY A 69 13.36 2.10 -20.09
N LEU A 70 13.39 1.20 -19.10
CA LEU A 70 13.27 -0.26 -19.31
C LEU A 70 11.82 -0.67 -19.65
N VAL A 71 11.28 -0.10 -20.73
CA VAL A 71 10.00 -0.54 -21.29
C VAL A 71 10.32 -1.73 -22.22
N PRO A 72 9.69 -2.89 -22.04
CA PRO A 72 9.91 -4.01 -22.95
C PRO A 72 9.36 -3.66 -24.35
N GLU A 73 9.96 -4.25 -25.38
CA GLU A 73 9.46 -4.10 -26.77
C GLU A 73 8.01 -4.56 -26.91
N SER A 74 7.57 -5.47 -26.04
CA SER A 74 6.21 -6.00 -26.00
C SER A 74 5.80 -6.29 -24.56
N PHE A 75 4.55 -5.99 -24.22
CA PHE A 75 3.95 -6.33 -22.92
C PHE A 75 3.34 -7.73 -22.87
N GLU A 76 3.61 -8.59 -23.82
CA GLU A 76 3.11 -9.98 -23.83
C GLU A 76 3.63 -10.81 -22.64
N THR A 77 4.78 -10.44 -22.09
CA THR A 77 5.38 -11.08 -20.91
C THR A 77 4.76 -10.63 -19.60
N TYR A 78 3.92 -9.57 -19.62
CA TYR A 78 3.22 -9.07 -18.45
C TYR A 78 2.04 -9.99 -18.09
N GLN A 79 1.57 -9.84 -16.87
CA GLN A 79 0.37 -10.51 -16.38
C GLN A 79 -0.81 -9.54 -16.32
N ILE A 80 -2.00 -10.08 -16.59
CA ILE A 80 -3.26 -9.33 -16.53
C ILE A 80 -3.72 -9.23 -15.09
N VAL A 81 -4.11 -8.02 -14.68
CA VAL A 81 -4.63 -7.65 -13.37
C VAL A 81 -6.09 -7.23 -13.53
N ALA A 82 -6.91 -7.56 -12.55
CA ALA A 82 -8.30 -7.10 -12.44
C ALA A 82 -8.52 -6.44 -11.08
N PRO A 83 -9.59 -5.66 -10.92
CA PRO A 83 -10.01 -5.17 -9.62
C PRO A 83 -10.07 -6.29 -8.58
N ASP A 84 -9.73 -5.98 -7.34
CA ASP A 84 -9.63 -6.90 -6.21
C ASP A 84 -8.45 -7.91 -6.26
N ASP A 85 -7.61 -7.87 -7.29
CA ASP A 85 -6.34 -8.58 -7.25
C ASP A 85 -5.38 -7.85 -6.30
N ILE A 86 -4.64 -8.61 -5.46
CA ILE A 86 -3.61 -8.06 -4.58
C ILE A 86 -2.24 -8.33 -5.19
N ILE A 87 -1.52 -7.27 -5.48
CA ILE A 87 -0.20 -7.33 -6.11
C ILE A 87 0.88 -7.22 -5.04
N ILE A 88 1.88 -8.10 -5.12
CA ILE A 88 2.96 -8.15 -4.15
C ILE A 88 4.31 -8.19 -4.84
N ARG A 89 5.18 -7.26 -4.47
CA ARG A 89 6.59 -7.29 -4.86
C ARG A 89 7.34 -8.27 -3.95
N CYS A 90 7.65 -9.45 -4.49
CA CYS A 90 8.21 -10.57 -3.75
C CYS A 90 9.74 -10.62 -3.75
N THR A 91 10.42 -9.72 -4.45
CA THR A 91 11.85 -9.80 -4.69
C THR A 91 12.65 -8.92 -3.73
N ASP A 92 13.86 -9.39 -3.37
CA ASP A 92 14.90 -8.60 -2.74
C ASP A 92 14.51 -7.98 -1.38
N LEU A 93 13.90 -8.79 -0.50
CA LEU A 93 13.48 -8.34 0.83
C LEU A 93 14.68 -7.95 1.70
N GLN A 94 15.82 -8.58 1.49
CA GLN A 94 17.02 -8.33 2.28
C GLN A 94 17.56 -6.91 2.08
N ASN A 95 17.59 -6.42 0.83
CA ASN A 95 18.21 -5.13 0.50
C ASN A 95 17.22 -3.96 0.54
N ASP A 96 15.93 -4.22 0.32
CA ASP A 96 14.88 -3.20 0.32
C ASP A 96 13.88 -3.46 1.45
N GLN A 97 14.14 -2.87 2.60
CA GLN A 97 13.26 -2.93 3.78
C GLN A 97 12.36 -1.71 3.95
N THR A 98 12.42 -0.74 3.04
CA THR A 98 11.68 0.52 3.14
C THR A 98 10.47 0.60 2.22
N SER A 99 10.54 -0.01 1.05
CA SER A 99 9.44 -0.01 0.07
C SER A 99 8.22 -0.75 0.59
N LEU A 100 7.04 -0.19 0.35
CA LEU A 100 5.76 -0.88 0.53
C LEU A 100 5.56 -1.88 -0.60
N ARG A 101 5.35 -3.13 -0.24
CA ARG A 101 5.38 -4.28 -1.16
C ARG A 101 4.04 -4.76 -1.63
N THR A 102 2.96 -4.29 -0.99
CA THR A 102 1.59 -4.76 -1.28
C THR A 102 0.73 -3.64 -1.84
N GLY A 103 -0.14 -3.95 -2.79
CA GLY A 103 -1.10 -3.00 -3.35
C GLY A 103 -2.36 -3.71 -3.83
N LEU A 104 -3.52 -3.10 -3.58
CA LEU A 104 -4.82 -3.56 -4.09
C LEU A 104 -5.07 -2.93 -5.46
N ALA A 105 -5.41 -3.73 -6.45
CA ALA A 105 -5.78 -3.24 -7.77
C ALA A 105 -7.25 -2.76 -7.76
N ASN A 106 -7.46 -1.54 -8.24
CA ASN A 106 -8.79 -0.98 -8.47
C ASN A 106 -9.17 -0.96 -9.96
N ASP A 107 -8.17 -1.13 -10.83
CA ASP A 107 -8.31 -1.01 -12.27
C ASP A 107 -7.93 -2.31 -12.98
N HIS A 108 -8.51 -2.50 -14.17
CA HIS A 108 -8.05 -3.50 -15.11
C HIS A 108 -6.77 -3.02 -15.81
N GLY A 109 -5.81 -3.92 -15.98
CA GLY A 109 -4.58 -3.59 -16.69
C GLY A 109 -3.57 -4.72 -16.67
N ILE A 110 -2.31 -4.37 -16.89
CA ILE A 110 -1.18 -5.30 -16.89
C ILE A 110 -0.09 -4.82 -15.95
N ILE A 111 0.59 -5.77 -15.33
CA ILE A 111 1.76 -5.48 -14.48
C ILE A 111 2.86 -6.50 -14.76
N THR A 112 4.08 -6.18 -14.41
CA THR A 112 5.23 -7.09 -14.59
C THR A 112 4.99 -8.45 -13.95
N SER A 113 5.38 -9.52 -14.63
CA SER A 113 5.32 -10.89 -14.11
C SER A 113 6.30 -11.16 -12.95
N ALA A 114 7.21 -10.20 -12.66
CA ALA A 114 8.10 -10.29 -11.51
C ALA A 114 7.35 -10.13 -10.18
N TYR A 115 6.11 -9.60 -10.21
CA TYR A 115 5.28 -9.48 -9.02
C TYR A 115 4.33 -10.66 -8.90
N LEU A 116 4.05 -11.04 -7.66
CA LEU A 116 3.02 -12.02 -7.36
C LEU A 116 1.66 -11.34 -7.44
N ASN A 117 0.73 -11.96 -8.15
CA ASN A 117 -0.66 -11.54 -8.21
C ASN A 117 -1.51 -12.56 -7.46
N LEU A 118 -2.14 -12.13 -6.38
CA LEU A 118 -3.05 -12.93 -5.57
C LEU A 118 -4.50 -12.56 -5.89
N LYS A 119 -5.25 -13.55 -6.38
CA LYS A 119 -6.70 -13.47 -6.46
C LYS A 119 -7.30 -13.92 -5.14
N VAL A 120 -8.19 -13.11 -4.59
CA VAL A 120 -8.94 -13.42 -3.37
C VAL A 120 -10.05 -14.44 -3.68
N LYS A 121 -10.26 -15.38 -2.78
CA LYS A 121 -11.18 -16.52 -2.92
C LYS A 121 -12.30 -16.50 -1.88
N GLY A 122 -13.41 -17.14 -2.25
CA GLY A 122 -14.48 -17.47 -1.33
C GLY A 122 -15.15 -16.25 -0.71
N LEU A 123 -15.34 -16.28 0.60
CA LEU A 123 -16.02 -15.26 1.40
C LEU A 123 -15.06 -14.21 2.00
N TYR A 124 -13.89 -14.03 1.39
CA TYR A 124 -12.92 -13.05 1.86
C TYR A 124 -13.04 -11.73 1.10
N SER A 125 -12.91 -10.63 1.84
CA SER A 125 -12.84 -9.29 1.27
C SER A 125 -11.41 -8.97 0.82
N ALA A 126 -11.24 -8.59 -0.44
CA ALA A 126 -9.95 -8.19 -0.99
C ALA A 126 -9.37 -6.97 -0.24
N ARG A 127 -10.22 -5.99 0.10
CA ARG A 127 -9.85 -4.81 0.87
C ARG A 127 -9.32 -5.18 2.26
N TYR A 128 -10.05 -6.06 2.97
CA TYR A 128 -9.63 -6.54 4.29
C TYR A 128 -8.30 -7.29 4.22
N LEU A 129 -8.17 -8.24 3.29
CA LEU A 129 -6.94 -9.01 3.13
C LEU A 129 -5.76 -8.15 2.67
N HIS A 130 -6.00 -7.12 1.86
CA HIS A 130 -4.96 -6.15 1.51
C HIS A 130 -4.47 -5.40 2.75
N TYR A 131 -5.37 -4.89 3.62
CA TYR A 131 -4.99 -4.27 4.89
C TYR A 131 -4.21 -5.22 5.79
N TYR A 132 -4.63 -6.48 5.85
CA TYR A 132 -3.90 -7.50 6.61
C TYR A 132 -2.47 -7.68 6.09
N LEU A 133 -2.30 -7.88 4.78
CA LEU A 133 -0.98 -8.03 4.15
C LEU A 133 -0.14 -6.75 4.27
N HIS A 134 -0.77 -5.58 4.17
CA HIS A 134 -0.11 -4.28 4.38
C HIS A 134 0.39 -4.14 5.82
N ALA A 135 -0.38 -4.59 6.81
CA ALA A 135 0.08 -4.61 8.21
C ALA A 135 1.31 -5.51 8.39
N LEU A 136 1.33 -6.70 7.77
CA LEU A 136 2.49 -7.60 7.81
C LEU A 136 3.73 -7.00 7.12
N ASP A 137 3.54 -6.20 6.08
CA ASP A 137 4.61 -5.50 5.38
C ASP A 137 5.18 -4.35 6.22
N THR A 138 4.31 -3.51 6.78
CA THR A 138 4.72 -2.35 7.59
C THR A 138 5.35 -2.76 8.94
N THR A 139 4.87 -3.83 9.56
CA THR A 139 5.46 -4.41 10.78
C THR A 139 6.65 -5.32 10.49
N LYS A 140 7.03 -5.48 9.21
CA LYS A 140 8.16 -6.31 8.76
C LYS A 140 8.02 -7.81 9.06
N VAL A 141 6.84 -8.27 9.42
CA VAL A 141 6.56 -9.70 9.62
C VAL A 141 6.74 -10.49 8.33
N ILE A 142 6.34 -9.92 7.19
CA ILE A 142 6.49 -10.55 5.87
C ILE A 142 7.96 -10.89 5.53
N TYR A 143 8.92 -10.19 6.14
CA TYR A 143 10.35 -10.41 5.94
C TYR A 143 10.88 -11.65 6.68
N ARG A 144 10.09 -12.24 7.59
CA ARG A 144 10.43 -13.50 8.27
C ARG A 144 10.14 -14.73 7.40
N PHE A 145 9.33 -14.54 6.36
CA PHE A 145 9.03 -15.57 5.37
C PHE A 145 10.07 -15.61 4.27
N GLY A 146 10.02 -16.01 3.21
CA GLY A 146 10.98 -15.93 2.13
C GLY A 146 12.19 -16.85 2.29
N SER A 147 12.75 -17.22 1.18
CA SER A 147 13.87 -18.15 1.08
C SER A 147 14.95 -17.65 0.11
N GLY A 148 16.12 -18.28 0.19
CA GLY A 148 17.28 -17.94 -0.64
C GLY A 148 18.06 -16.73 -0.15
N LEU A 149 19.18 -16.45 -0.83
CA LEU A 149 20.15 -15.41 -0.46
C LEU A 149 19.54 -13.99 -0.45
N ARG A 150 18.50 -13.73 -1.25
CA ARG A 150 17.83 -12.42 -1.34
C ARG A 150 16.49 -12.39 -0.62
N GLN A 151 16.13 -13.48 0.09
CA GLN A 151 14.84 -13.61 0.77
C GLN A 151 13.66 -13.25 -0.13
N ASN A 152 13.49 -13.98 -1.21
CA ASN A 152 12.35 -13.81 -2.10
C ASN A 152 11.13 -14.55 -1.55
N LEU A 153 9.96 -13.93 -1.66
CA LEU A 153 8.68 -14.56 -1.37
C LEU A 153 8.14 -15.29 -2.60
N SER A 154 7.32 -16.28 -2.35
CA SER A 154 6.59 -17.04 -3.36
C SER A 154 5.13 -17.21 -2.97
N TYR A 155 4.28 -17.69 -3.87
CA TYR A 155 2.90 -18.05 -3.52
C TYR A 155 2.83 -19.09 -2.38
N LEU A 156 3.84 -19.94 -2.25
CA LEU A 156 3.88 -20.96 -1.19
C LEU A 156 3.88 -20.34 0.21
N ASP A 157 4.53 -19.18 0.38
CA ASP A 157 4.56 -18.44 1.64
C ASP A 157 3.17 -17.92 1.99
N PHE A 158 2.48 -17.32 1.02
CA PHE A 158 1.10 -16.84 1.19
C PHE A 158 0.08 -17.96 1.34
N LYS A 159 0.30 -19.11 0.71
CA LYS A 159 -0.53 -20.29 0.88
C LYS A 159 -0.52 -20.83 2.33
N ARG A 160 0.60 -20.66 3.03
CA ARG A 160 0.80 -21.11 4.42
C ARG A 160 0.54 -20.00 5.44
N LEU A 161 0.46 -18.75 5.00
CA LEU A 161 0.23 -17.60 5.88
C LEU A 161 -1.03 -17.82 6.70
N PRO A 162 -0.99 -17.66 8.04
CA PRO A 162 -2.20 -17.67 8.84
C PRO A 162 -3.10 -16.48 8.45
N VAL A 163 -4.37 -16.74 8.18
CA VAL A 163 -5.38 -15.73 7.91
C VAL A 163 -6.57 -15.92 8.84
N PHE A 164 -7.23 -14.84 9.21
CA PHE A 164 -8.39 -14.91 10.08
C PHE A 164 -9.64 -15.37 9.33
N ASP A 165 -10.29 -16.40 9.88
CA ASP A 165 -11.58 -16.91 9.42
C ASP A 165 -12.68 -16.22 10.24
N ILE A 166 -13.10 -15.06 9.78
CA ILE A 166 -14.10 -14.19 10.40
C ILE A 166 -15.21 -13.86 9.40
N SER A 167 -16.37 -13.47 9.91
CA SER A 167 -17.53 -13.20 9.05
C SER A 167 -17.26 -12.08 8.04
N TRP A 168 -17.96 -12.10 6.92
CA TRP A 168 -17.89 -11.05 5.90
C TRP A 168 -18.21 -9.67 6.49
N GLU A 169 -19.21 -9.61 7.37
CA GLU A 169 -19.63 -8.37 8.04
C GLU A 169 -18.49 -7.78 8.87
N THR A 170 -17.77 -8.62 9.61
CA THR A 170 -16.61 -8.19 10.39
C THR A 170 -15.47 -7.71 9.49
N GLN A 171 -15.15 -8.45 8.42
CA GLN A 171 -14.14 -8.04 7.44
C GLN A 171 -14.50 -6.69 6.80
N ALA A 172 -15.75 -6.52 6.38
CA ALA A 172 -16.25 -5.28 5.77
C ALA A 172 -16.21 -4.11 6.75
N ALA A 173 -16.61 -4.33 8.01
CA ALA A 173 -16.58 -3.32 9.05
C ALA A 173 -15.14 -2.83 9.32
N ILE A 174 -14.17 -3.76 9.43
CA ILE A 174 -12.75 -3.42 9.60
C ILE A 174 -12.23 -2.64 8.39
N ALA A 175 -12.50 -3.09 7.18
CA ALA A 175 -12.05 -2.43 5.96
C ALA A 175 -12.64 -1.01 5.84
N ASN A 176 -13.95 -0.83 6.08
CA ASN A 176 -14.61 0.47 6.04
C ASN A 176 -14.06 1.43 7.10
N PHE A 177 -13.81 0.93 8.30
CA PHE A 177 -13.18 1.73 9.37
C PHE A 177 -11.79 2.20 8.94
N LEU A 178 -10.96 1.30 8.42
CA LEU A 178 -9.60 1.62 7.97
C LEU A 178 -9.60 2.59 6.78
N ASP A 179 -10.47 2.39 5.78
CA ASP A 179 -10.60 3.32 4.65
C ASP A 179 -10.95 4.72 5.12
N THR A 180 -11.91 4.83 6.06
CA THR A 180 -12.30 6.14 6.62
C THR A 180 -11.15 6.78 7.38
N LYS A 181 -10.43 6.02 8.20
CA LYS A 181 -9.34 6.55 9.02
C LYS A 181 -8.11 6.92 8.20
N THR A 182 -7.75 6.09 7.23
CA THR A 182 -6.62 6.40 6.33
C THR A 182 -6.92 7.61 5.47
N ALA A 183 -8.14 7.75 4.92
CA ALA A 183 -8.54 8.95 4.18
C ALA A 183 -8.47 10.23 5.02
N GLN A 184 -8.95 10.19 6.29
CA GLN A 184 -8.84 11.32 7.21
C GLN A 184 -7.38 11.71 7.52
N ILE A 185 -6.50 10.71 7.62
CA ILE A 185 -5.06 10.94 7.85
C ILE A 185 -4.42 11.54 6.58
N ASP A 186 -4.71 10.99 5.40
CA ASP A 186 -4.19 11.49 4.13
C ASP A 186 -4.62 12.95 3.89
N GLU A 187 -5.88 13.31 4.19
CA GLU A 187 -6.37 14.70 4.14
C GLU A 187 -5.61 15.61 5.10
N ALA A 188 -5.40 15.16 6.34
CA ALA A 188 -4.66 15.94 7.33
C ALA A 188 -3.19 16.13 6.90
N ILE A 189 -2.56 15.13 6.28
CA ILE A 189 -1.21 15.25 5.71
C ILE A 189 -1.20 16.30 4.60
N ALA A 190 -2.13 16.22 3.64
CA ALA A 190 -2.20 17.19 2.53
C ALA A 190 -2.38 18.63 3.03
N ILE A 191 -3.23 18.87 4.03
CA ILE A 191 -3.40 20.20 4.67
C ILE A 191 -2.08 20.67 5.30
N LYS A 192 -1.34 19.78 5.97
CA LYS A 192 -0.06 20.15 6.58
C LYS A 192 1.03 20.46 5.55
N GLU A 193 1.08 19.73 4.47
CA GLU A 193 2.00 19.99 3.36
C GLU A 193 1.72 21.37 2.72
N GLN A 194 0.45 21.72 2.50
CA GLN A 194 0.06 23.05 2.04
C GLN A 194 0.47 24.15 3.01
N GLN A 195 0.26 23.95 4.32
CA GLN A 195 0.69 24.92 5.34
C GLN A 195 2.21 25.13 5.32
N ILE A 196 2.99 24.06 5.17
CA ILE A 196 4.45 24.14 5.07
C ILE A 196 4.86 24.92 3.80
N ALA A 197 4.22 24.65 2.67
CA ALA A 197 4.49 25.37 1.42
C ALA A 197 4.24 26.87 1.58
N LEU A 198 3.08 27.27 2.13
CA LEU A 198 2.74 28.67 2.39
C LEU A 198 3.70 29.36 3.37
N LEU A 199 4.12 28.66 4.43
CA LEU A 199 5.11 29.21 5.36
C LEU A 199 6.48 29.41 4.72
N ASN A 200 6.90 28.51 3.84
CA ASN A 200 8.14 28.65 3.08
C ASN A 200 8.06 29.84 2.10
N GLU A 201 6.94 30.00 1.40
CA GLU A 201 6.71 31.17 0.52
C GLU A 201 6.76 32.46 1.32
N ARG A 202 6.02 32.54 2.45
CA ARG A 202 6.05 33.71 3.33
C ARG A 202 7.46 34.04 3.83
N LYS A 203 8.22 33.02 4.21
CA LYS A 203 9.63 33.18 4.60
C LYS A 203 10.45 33.83 3.48
N GLN A 204 10.30 33.38 2.24
CA GLN A 204 11.02 33.95 1.09
C GLN A 204 10.62 35.39 0.84
N ILE A 205 9.34 35.72 0.91
CA ILE A 205 8.83 37.11 0.74
C ILE A 205 9.42 38.01 1.82
N LEU A 206 9.41 37.61 3.08
CA LEU A 206 9.98 38.39 4.19
C LEU A 206 11.48 38.64 4.02
N ILE A 207 12.22 37.62 3.60
CA ILE A 207 13.66 37.75 3.33
C ILE A 207 13.88 38.77 2.19
N GLN A 208 13.15 38.59 1.08
CA GLN A 208 13.26 39.48 -0.06
C GLN A 208 12.94 40.95 0.32
N GLN A 209 11.82 41.19 1.01
CA GLN A 209 11.41 42.51 1.43
C GLN A 209 12.46 43.15 2.38
N ALA A 210 12.90 42.41 3.39
CA ALA A 210 13.89 42.95 4.34
C ALA A 210 15.23 43.33 3.67
N VAL A 211 15.69 42.50 2.72
CA VAL A 211 16.98 42.73 2.02
C VAL A 211 16.89 43.83 0.97
N THR A 212 15.74 43.96 0.28
CA THR A 212 15.58 44.90 -0.81
C THR A 212 14.95 46.23 -0.42
N GLN A 213 14.09 46.25 0.61
CA GLN A 213 13.29 47.41 1.02
C GLN A 213 13.60 47.88 2.45
N GLY A 214 14.46 47.16 3.18
CA GLY A 214 14.78 47.45 4.57
C GLY A 214 13.71 46.99 5.56
N LEU A 215 13.86 47.37 6.82
CA LEU A 215 12.97 46.95 7.91
C LEU A 215 11.89 47.98 8.24
N ASP A 216 12.02 49.20 7.77
CA ASP A 216 11.09 50.30 8.03
C ASP A 216 10.26 50.62 6.79
N PRO A 217 8.96 50.26 6.78
CA PRO A 217 8.09 50.51 5.62
C PRO A 217 7.73 52.02 5.42
N THR A 218 8.11 52.88 6.38
CA THR A 218 7.80 54.31 6.31
C THR A 218 8.89 55.14 5.59
N VAL A 219 10.05 54.55 5.32
CA VAL A 219 11.12 55.22 4.61
C VAL A 219 10.80 55.32 3.11
N PRO A 220 10.81 56.53 2.52
CA PRO A 220 10.54 56.70 1.09
C PRO A 220 11.60 55.94 0.27
N MET A 221 11.15 55.13 -0.67
CA MET A 221 12.03 54.40 -1.60
C MET A 221 12.51 55.37 -2.68
N LYS A 222 13.80 55.27 -3.03
CA LYS A 222 14.39 55.98 -4.14
C LYS A 222 14.22 55.16 -5.42
N ASP A 223 13.77 55.85 -6.50
CA ASP A 223 13.70 55.21 -7.82
C ASP A 223 15.12 54.80 -8.27
N SER A 224 15.24 53.59 -8.84
CA SER A 224 16.48 53.03 -9.34
C SER A 224 16.85 53.54 -10.72
#